data_84c69ed2f56a862f23bd0de086310ab1
#
_entry.id   84c69ed2f56a862f23bd0de086310ab1
#
_cell.length_a   1.000
_cell.length_b   1.000
_cell.length_c   1.000
_cell.angle_alpha   90.00
_cell.angle_beta   90.00
_cell.angle_gamma   90.00
#
_symmetry.space_group_name_H-M   'P 1'
#
loop_
_entity.id
_entity.type
_entity.pdbx_description
1 polymer ?
#
loop_
_entity_poly.entity_id
_entity_poly.type
_entity_poly.pdbx_seq_one_letter_code
_entity_poly.pdbx_strand_id
1 'polypeptide(L)'
;MLSPTHDAQAVLLLCANLGQRHDVAKPLTPKQYSGLAKWLHERSLRPRDLLQDGRSALADLDLPEVARDQIERLLDRGAALAVMVERWMSSGIWILSRGDEEYPARYKTYLQHRAPPLIYGVGDRSSLQSGGLAVVGSREASREDIAFAQRVGAACADQRIPLISGAAKGIDSESMMSAMNRKGTAIGVLADNLGRAAVAPDYRKAILDGYLTLISPYEPESRWFAFTAMERNKLIYALADAALVVAWSDQEGGTWAGAVEALKHKQIPVYVKGLRELPAGNRKMIQSGAQEFPLEPWIDLRQLFAKPSLPNTLPPVSDPDPGRSGPAEDHGQAPTDAYHYIIGIVLDLIAEPMDAESLTAKLNVSASQAKAWLKRGVEEGKIEKTKAPVRYVRKANALPLFANELRPPGLKLLEQPSTERS
;
A
#
# COMPACT_ATOMS: atom_id res chain seq x y z
N MET A 1 10.33 -17.08 21.77
CA MET A 1 10.18 -16.03 20.76
C MET A 1 11.55 -15.46 20.47
N LEU A 2 11.89 -15.22 19.21
CA LEU A 2 13.19 -14.63 18.86
C LEU A 2 13.10 -13.11 19.00
N SER A 3 14.02 -12.53 19.78
CA SER A 3 14.20 -11.08 19.87
C SER A 3 14.51 -10.50 18.49
N PRO A 4 14.14 -9.23 18.20
CA PRO A 4 14.55 -8.57 16.97
C PRO A 4 16.07 -8.61 16.81
N THR A 5 16.54 -8.84 15.58
CA THR A 5 17.98 -8.79 15.28
C THR A 5 18.56 -7.41 15.59
N HIS A 6 19.86 -7.31 15.78
CA HIS A 6 20.50 -6.00 16.01
C HIS A 6 20.25 -5.04 14.84
N ASP A 7 20.17 -5.53 13.61
CA ASP A 7 19.76 -4.72 12.47
C ASP A 7 18.32 -4.21 12.63
N ALA A 8 17.38 -5.09 13.01
CA ALA A 8 16.01 -4.69 13.27
C ALA A 8 15.87 -3.69 14.43
N GLN A 9 16.70 -3.83 15.50
CA GLN A 9 16.73 -2.87 16.60
C GLN A 9 17.19 -1.48 16.14
N ALA A 10 18.25 -1.41 15.33
CA ALA A 10 18.71 -0.16 14.75
C ALA A 10 17.63 0.48 13.86
N VAL A 11 16.98 -0.31 13.02
CA VAL A 11 15.91 0.18 12.13
C VAL A 11 14.69 0.64 12.93
N LEU A 12 14.34 -0.03 14.03
CA LEU A 12 13.29 0.39 14.96
C LEU A 12 13.61 1.75 15.59
N LEU A 13 14.85 1.94 16.07
CA LEU A 13 15.27 3.25 16.57
C LEU A 13 15.15 4.34 15.52
N LEU A 14 15.47 4.07 14.29
CA LEU A 14 15.46 5.06 13.21
C LEU A 14 14.06 5.34 12.66
N CYS A 15 13.20 4.33 12.54
CA CYS A 15 11.97 4.41 11.75
C CYS A 15 10.68 4.29 12.56
N ALA A 16 10.71 3.68 13.76
CA ALA A 16 9.49 3.49 14.54
C ALA A 16 9.10 4.73 15.35
N ASN A 17 7.79 4.95 15.51
CA ASN A 17 7.24 5.93 16.43
C ASN A 17 7.13 5.28 17.82
N LEU A 18 8.08 5.57 18.71
CA LEU A 18 8.15 4.98 20.05
C LEU A 18 7.33 5.77 21.09
N GLY A 19 6.33 6.53 20.67
CA GLY A 19 5.38 7.21 21.56
C GLY A 19 5.98 8.35 22.41
N GLN A 20 7.13 8.88 22.02
CA GLN A 20 7.81 9.94 22.79
C GLN A 20 7.20 11.32 22.56
N ARG A 21 7.39 12.22 23.57
CA ARG A 21 6.91 13.61 23.58
C ARG A 21 7.49 14.43 22.42
N HIS A 22 6.87 15.59 22.14
CA HIS A 22 7.10 16.48 21.01
C HIS A 22 8.56 16.96 20.74
N ASP A 23 9.50 16.71 21.67
CA ASP A 23 10.88 17.19 21.60
C ASP A 23 11.86 16.17 20.97
N VAL A 24 11.39 15.00 20.54
CA VAL A 24 12.24 13.97 19.98
C VAL A 24 12.27 14.07 18.45
N ALA A 25 13.43 13.75 17.86
CA ALA A 25 13.62 13.73 16.41
C ALA A 25 12.53 12.88 15.72
N LYS A 26 12.00 13.37 14.60
CA LYS A 26 11.02 12.61 13.80
C LYS A 26 11.64 11.34 13.26
N PRO A 27 10.95 10.18 13.32
CA PRO A 27 11.38 8.96 12.66
C PRO A 27 11.65 9.18 11.19
N LEU A 28 12.59 8.43 10.63
CA LEU A 28 12.90 8.47 9.21
C LEU A 28 11.73 7.92 8.41
N THR A 29 11.38 8.61 7.34
CA THR A 29 10.44 8.08 6.34
C THR A 29 11.07 6.91 5.58
N PRO A 30 10.27 6.04 4.92
CA PRO A 30 10.80 4.94 4.11
C PRO A 30 11.82 5.39 3.05
N LYS A 31 11.62 6.58 2.45
CA LYS A 31 12.55 7.17 1.49
C LYS A 31 13.88 7.56 2.14
N GLN A 32 13.82 8.27 3.26
CA GLN A 32 15.00 8.68 4.02
C GLN A 32 15.79 7.48 4.51
N TYR A 33 15.10 6.48 5.08
CA TYR A 33 15.76 5.23 5.48
C TYR A 33 16.39 4.50 4.28
N SER A 34 15.76 4.50 3.12
CA SER A 34 16.33 3.88 1.91
C SER A 34 17.62 4.59 1.47
N GLY A 35 17.67 5.91 1.57
CA GLY A 35 18.89 6.69 1.33
C GLY A 35 20.00 6.32 2.31
N LEU A 36 19.68 6.26 3.61
CA LEU A 36 20.63 5.86 4.65
C LEU A 36 21.11 4.41 4.46
N ALA A 37 20.20 3.48 4.18
CA ALA A 37 20.54 2.07 3.95
C ALA A 37 21.48 1.90 2.72
N LYS A 38 21.25 2.66 1.65
CA LYS A 38 22.13 2.68 0.49
C LYS A 38 23.53 3.23 0.87
N TRP A 39 23.56 4.35 1.58
CA TRP A 39 24.81 4.98 2.05
C TRP A 39 25.63 4.05 2.94
N LEU A 40 24.97 3.32 3.87
CA LEU A 40 25.62 2.29 4.70
C LEU A 40 26.19 1.15 3.83
N HIS A 41 25.37 0.64 2.90
CA HIS A 41 25.77 -0.46 2.03
C HIS A 41 27.02 -0.12 1.18
N GLU A 42 27.08 1.09 0.62
CA GLU A 42 28.25 1.57 -0.16
C GLU A 42 29.56 1.62 0.67
N ARG A 43 29.41 1.64 2.01
CA ARG A 43 30.55 1.62 2.97
C ARG A 43 30.76 0.26 3.64
N SER A 44 30.05 -0.78 3.17
CA SER A 44 30.07 -2.12 3.77
C SER A 44 29.60 -2.13 5.24
N LEU A 45 28.81 -1.14 5.63
CA LEU A 45 28.19 -1.03 6.94
C LEU A 45 26.75 -1.59 6.93
N ARG A 46 26.32 -2.04 8.08
CA ARG A 46 24.95 -2.51 8.34
C ARG A 46 24.25 -1.60 9.36
N PRO A 47 22.93 -1.58 9.42
CA PRO A 47 22.20 -0.79 10.42
C PRO A 47 22.67 -1.05 11.86
N ARG A 48 23.02 -2.30 12.22
CA ARG A 48 23.53 -2.67 13.54
C ARG A 48 24.81 -1.96 13.94
N ASP A 49 25.65 -1.58 12.97
CA ASP A 49 26.94 -0.93 13.25
C ASP A 49 26.71 0.47 13.83
N LEU A 50 25.55 1.09 13.53
CA LEU A 50 25.15 2.35 14.14
C LEU A 50 24.87 2.25 15.64
N LEU A 51 24.64 1.04 16.19
CA LEU A 51 24.39 0.84 17.63
C LEU A 51 25.70 0.83 18.43
N GLN A 52 26.82 0.48 17.81
CA GLN A 52 28.12 0.36 18.46
C GLN A 52 28.95 1.62 18.28
N ASP A 53 29.09 2.10 17.06
CA ASP A 53 29.96 3.21 16.69
C ASP A 53 29.21 4.38 16.01
N GLY A 54 27.94 4.59 16.37
CA GLY A 54 27.01 5.46 15.66
C GLY A 54 27.55 6.84 15.28
N ARG A 55 28.23 7.52 16.23
CA ARG A 55 28.80 8.86 15.97
C ARG A 55 29.99 8.81 15.02
N SER A 56 30.85 7.80 15.18
CA SER A 56 32.03 7.62 14.32
C SER A 56 31.62 7.14 12.92
N ALA A 57 30.70 6.16 12.85
CA ALA A 57 30.18 5.65 11.58
C ALA A 57 29.46 6.72 10.74
N LEU A 58 28.92 7.77 11.36
CA LEU A 58 28.23 8.87 10.70
C LEU A 58 29.11 10.11 10.45
N ALA A 59 30.42 10.04 10.70
CA ALA A 59 31.30 11.21 10.58
C ALA A 59 31.21 11.87 9.19
N ASP A 60 31.18 11.06 8.13
CA ASP A 60 31.16 11.48 6.73
C ASP A 60 29.75 11.36 6.11
N LEU A 61 28.71 11.42 6.93
CA LEU A 61 27.34 11.34 6.41
C LEU A 61 27.02 12.57 5.57
N ASP A 62 26.83 12.34 4.28
CA ASP A 62 26.35 13.34 3.31
C ASP A 62 25.07 12.83 2.65
N LEU A 63 23.94 13.15 3.26
CA LEU A 63 22.61 12.84 2.75
C LEU A 63 21.74 14.10 2.84
N PRO A 64 21.35 14.71 1.71
CA PRO A 64 20.58 15.98 1.71
C PRO A 64 19.25 15.92 2.48
N GLU A 65 18.66 14.73 2.57
CA GLU A 65 17.31 14.56 3.17
C GLU A 65 17.36 14.12 4.65
N VAL A 66 18.55 13.83 5.22
CA VAL A 66 18.70 13.25 6.57
C VAL A 66 19.86 13.90 7.31
N ALA A 67 19.55 14.66 8.34
CA ALA A 67 20.56 15.29 9.17
C ALA A 67 21.22 14.26 10.11
N ARG A 68 22.53 14.30 10.25
CA ARG A 68 23.31 13.47 11.17
C ARG A 68 22.76 13.55 12.61
N ASP A 69 22.52 14.77 13.09
CA ASP A 69 21.96 15.04 14.42
C ASP A 69 20.57 14.39 14.62
N GLN A 70 19.74 14.29 13.56
CA GLN A 70 18.49 13.56 13.62
C GLN A 70 18.74 12.06 13.89
N ILE A 71 19.68 11.44 13.19
CA ILE A 71 20.01 10.02 13.37
C ILE A 71 20.53 9.77 14.78
N GLU A 72 21.48 10.58 15.25
CA GLU A 72 22.05 10.44 16.59
C GLU A 72 20.96 10.50 17.67
N ARG A 73 20.05 11.48 17.61
CA ARG A 73 18.91 11.56 18.54
C ARG A 73 17.95 10.39 18.44
N LEU A 74 17.76 9.82 17.24
CA LEU A 74 16.92 8.64 17.06
C LEU A 74 17.57 7.39 17.66
N LEU A 75 18.88 7.25 17.57
CA LEU A 75 19.63 6.13 18.16
C LEU A 75 19.64 6.17 19.71
N ASP A 76 19.54 7.36 20.30
CA ASP A 76 19.50 7.53 21.76
C ASP A 76 18.18 7.07 22.43
N ARG A 77 17.21 6.54 21.66
CA ARG A 77 15.90 6.11 22.17
C ARG A 77 15.87 4.67 22.72
N GLY A 78 17.02 4.11 23.08
CA GLY A 78 17.14 2.69 23.48
C GLY A 78 16.21 2.24 24.59
N ALA A 79 16.01 3.06 25.63
CA ALA A 79 15.11 2.73 26.75
C ALA A 79 13.64 2.64 26.29
N ALA A 80 13.18 3.58 25.45
CA ALA A 80 11.84 3.56 24.91
C ALA A 80 11.64 2.34 23.99
N LEU A 81 12.64 2.02 23.18
CA LEU A 81 12.62 0.82 22.32
C LEU A 81 12.48 -0.44 23.15
N ALA A 82 13.27 -0.61 24.22
CA ALA A 82 13.23 -1.81 25.05
C ALA A 82 11.82 -2.06 25.61
N VAL A 83 11.17 -1.04 26.16
CA VAL A 83 9.80 -1.13 26.69
C VAL A 83 8.79 -1.51 25.62
N MET A 84 8.88 -0.90 24.44
CA MET A 84 7.93 -1.18 23.35
C MET A 84 8.12 -2.57 22.75
N VAL A 85 9.36 -2.98 22.52
CA VAL A 85 9.68 -4.32 22.01
C VAL A 85 9.21 -5.41 22.97
N GLU A 86 9.49 -5.26 24.27
CA GLU A 86 9.02 -6.20 25.30
C GLU A 86 7.49 -6.33 25.27
N ARG A 87 6.78 -5.21 25.21
CA ARG A 87 5.33 -5.19 25.12
C ARG A 87 4.81 -5.89 23.86
N TRP A 88 5.39 -5.65 22.69
CA TRP A 88 4.98 -6.29 21.44
C TRP A 88 5.28 -7.79 21.47
N MET A 89 6.46 -8.18 21.91
CA MET A 89 6.85 -9.59 22.01
C MET A 89 5.99 -10.36 23.00
N SER A 90 5.65 -9.78 24.15
CA SER A 90 4.76 -10.41 25.14
C SER A 90 3.34 -10.64 24.59
N SER A 91 2.93 -9.84 23.59
CA SER A 91 1.69 -10.02 22.84
C SER A 91 1.80 -11.00 21.66
N GLY A 92 2.96 -11.68 21.49
CA GLY A 92 3.20 -12.61 20.39
C GLY A 92 3.60 -11.96 19.08
N ILE A 93 3.81 -10.63 19.06
CA ILE A 93 4.16 -9.90 17.85
C ILE A 93 5.67 -10.01 17.63
N TRP A 94 6.04 -10.44 16.43
CA TRP A 94 7.41 -10.45 15.95
C TRP A 94 7.66 -9.26 15.00
N ILE A 95 8.93 -8.93 14.82
CA ILE A 95 9.36 -7.77 14.02
C ILE A 95 10.44 -8.22 13.05
N LEU A 96 10.33 -7.82 11.78
CA LEU A 96 11.32 -8.04 10.74
C LEU A 96 11.74 -6.70 10.13
N SER A 97 13.03 -6.51 9.95
CA SER A 97 13.59 -5.43 9.15
C SER A 97 13.87 -5.89 7.71
N ARG A 98 14.04 -4.97 6.77
CA ARG A 98 14.45 -5.30 5.39
C ARG A 98 15.77 -6.07 5.31
N GLY A 99 16.61 -6.00 6.34
CA GLY A 99 17.89 -6.70 6.44
C GLY A 99 17.77 -8.15 6.87
N ASP A 100 16.64 -8.55 7.43
CA ASP A 100 16.44 -9.90 7.94
C ASP A 100 16.18 -10.90 6.80
N GLU A 101 16.64 -12.14 6.97
CA GLU A 101 16.50 -13.20 5.97
C GLU A 101 15.03 -13.57 5.74
N GLU A 102 14.24 -13.59 6.81
CA GLU A 102 12.81 -13.93 6.78
C GLU A 102 11.94 -12.80 6.20
N TYR A 103 12.51 -11.61 5.94
CA TYR A 103 11.75 -10.51 5.31
C TYR A 103 11.35 -10.90 3.88
N PRO A 104 10.07 -10.67 3.46
CA PRO A 104 9.59 -11.11 2.16
C PRO A 104 10.46 -10.63 1.00
N ALA A 105 11.11 -11.57 0.29
CA ALA A 105 11.94 -11.24 -0.87
C ALA A 105 11.13 -10.52 -1.95
N ARG A 106 9.83 -10.85 -2.09
CA ARG A 106 8.89 -10.22 -3.02
C ARG A 106 8.75 -8.72 -2.77
N TYR A 107 8.73 -8.28 -1.51
CA TYR A 107 8.69 -6.84 -1.20
C TYR A 107 9.95 -6.12 -1.66
N LYS A 108 11.12 -6.75 -1.51
CA LYS A 108 12.38 -6.18 -2.02
C LYS A 108 12.36 -6.06 -3.55
N THR A 109 11.86 -7.09 -4.23
CA THR A 109 11.81 -7.17 -5.69
C THR A 109 10.79 -6.18 -6.27
N TYR A 110 9.55 -6.18 -5.77
CA TYR A 110 8.46 -5.43 -6.39
C TYR A 110 8.35 -3.99 -5.90
N LEU A 111 8.70 -3.72 -4.65
CA LEU A 111 8.58 -2.39 -4.06
C LEU A 111 9.91 -1.63 -4.03
N GLN A 112 11.04 -2.34 -4.12
CA GLN A 112 12.39 -1.76 -4.11
C GLN A 112 12.59 -0.77 -2.94
N HIS A 113 12.92 0.49 -3.21
CA HIS A 113 13.09 1.54 -2.20
C HIS A 113 11.80 1.88 -1.43
N ARG A 114 10.62 1.52 -1.96
CA ARG A 114 9.31 1.69 -1.29
C ARG A 114 8.95 0.54 -0.35
N ALA A 115 9.76 -0.52 -0.30
CA ALA A 115 9.56 -1.62 0.63
C ALA A 115 9.61 -1.09 2.07
N PRO A 116 8.68 -1.50 2.97
CA PRO A 116 8.70 -1.04 4.35
C PRO A 116 10.03 -1.33 5.03
N PRO A 117 10.63 -0.38 5.77
CA PRO A 117 11.83 -0.66 6.57
C PRO A 117 11.63 -1.77 7.59
N LEU A 118 10.41 -1.84 8.13
CA LEU A 118 9.97 -2.76 9.17
C LEU A 118 8.65 -3.41 8.80
N ILE A 119 8.45 -4.64 9.25
CA ILE A 119 7.18 -5.35 9.26
C ILE A 119 6.96 -5.91 10.66
N TYR A 120 5.80 -5.64 11.21
CA TYR A 120 5.30 -6.24 12.45
C TYR A 120 4.34 -7.36 12.09
N GLY A 121 4.33 -8.47 12.83
CA GLY A 121 3.40 -9.54 12.52
C GLY A 121 3.18 -10.51 13.67
N VAL A 122 2.19 -11.37 13.49
CA VAL A 122 1.83 -12.46 14.38
C VAL A 122 1.46 -13.69 13.54
N GLY A 123 1.74 -14.89 14.04
CA GLY A 123 1.59 -16.14 13.30
C GLY A 123 2.90 -16.62 12.67
N ASP A 124 2.79 -17.49 11.66
CA ASP A 124 3.94 -18.11 11.02
C ASP A 124 4.61 -17.21 9.97
N ARG A 125 5.84 -16.77 10.25
CA ARG A 125 6.63 -15.93 9.35
C ARG A 125 7.01 -16.63 8.03
N SER A 126 7.13 -17.96 8.04
CA SER A 126 7.53 -18.70 6.85
C SER A 126 6.50 -18.59 5.73
N SER A 127 5.22 -18.38 6.07
CA SER A 127 4.14 -18.16 5.11
C SER A 127 4.36 -16.95 4.19
N LEU A 128 5.15 -15.97 4.63
CA LEU A 128 5.42 -14.76 3.84
C LEU A 128 6.25 -15.01 2.57
N GLN A 129 6.92 -16.16 2.48
CA GLN A 129 7.72 -16.55 1.31
C GLN A 129 6.89 -17.32 0.26
N SER A 130 5.69 -17.81 0.64
CA SER A 130 4.94 -18.79 -0.15
C SER A 130 4.28 -18.22 -1.41
N GLY A 131 4.02 -16.90 -1.46
CA GLY A 131 3.14 -16.33 -2.46
C GLY A 131 1.68 -16.74 -2.25
N GLY A 132 0.88 -16.79 -3.32
CA GLY A 132 -0.52 -17.20 -3.28
C GLY A 132 -1.45 -16.30 -4.08
N LEU A 133 -2.76 -16.43 -3.83
CA LEU A 133 -3.79 -15.62 -4.48
C LEU A 133 -4.21 -14.44 -3.59
N ALA A 134 -3.98 -13.22 -4.05
CA ALA A 134 -4.57 -12.05 -3.42
C ALA A 134 -6.07 -11.97 -3.74
N VAL A 135 -6.93 -11.80 -2.74
CA VAL A 135 -8.37 -11.58 -2.92
C VAL A 135 -8.73 -10.26 -2.25
N VAL A 136 -9.20 -9.31 -3.03
CA VAL A 136 -9.53 -7.96 -2.55
C VAL A 136 -10.87 -7.50 -3.09
N GLY A 137 -11.54 -6.61 -2.35
CA GLY A 137 -12.80 -6.09 -2.83
C GLY A 137 -13.44 -5.04 -1.94
N SER A 138 -14.68 -4.70 -2.24
CA SER A 138 -15.45 -3.70 -1.52
C SER A 138 -15.78 -4.12 -0.09
N ARG A 139 -15.84 -3.13 0.80
CA ARG A 139 -16.37 -3.30 2.17
C ARG A 139 -17.89 -3.42 2.19
N GLU A 140 -18.56 -2.95 1.14
CA GLU A 140 -20.00 -2.93 0.94
C GLU A 140 -20.35 -3.82 -0.27
N ALA A 141 -19.86 -5.06 -0.26
CA ALA A 141 -20.10 -6.03 -1.31
C ALA A 141 -21.51 -6.63 -1.20
N SER A 142 -22.09 -7.02 -2.35
CA SER A 142 -23.36 -7.74 -2.40
C SER A 142 -23.24 -9.12 -1.75
N ARG A 143 -24.39 -9.73 -1.39
CA ARG A 143 -24.42 -11.11 -0.88
C ARG A 143 -23.83 -12.11 -1.87
N GLU A 144 -24.04 -11.87 -3.15
CA GLU A 144 -23.48 -12.71 -4.23
C GLU A 144 -21.96 -12.59 -4.31
N ASP A 145 -21.40 -11.39 -4.19
CA ASP A 145 -19.96 -11.16 -4.20
C ASP A 145 -19.29 -11.78 -2.97
N ILE A 146 -19.93 -11.66 -1.80
CA ILE A 146 -19.48 -12.32 -0.58
C ILE A 146 -19.46 -13.84 -0.75
N ALA A 147 -20.55 -14.42 -1.24
CA ALA A 147 -20.63 -15.86 -1.47
C ALA A 147 -19.59 -16.35 -2.49
N PHE A 148 -19.32 -15.55 -3.53
CA PHE A 148 -18.26 -15.84 -4.49
C PHE A 148 -16.87 -15.80 -3.82
N ALA A 149 -16.57 -14.75 -3.05
CA ALA A 149 -15.30 -14.64 -2.31
C ALA A 149 -15.07 -15.80 -1.32
N GLN A 150 -16.13 -16.23 -0.64
CA GLN A 150 -16.10 -17.39 0.25
C GLN A 150 -15.78 -18.69 -0.52
N ARG A 151 -16.38 -18.90 -1.71
CA ARG A 151 -16.05 -20.07 -2.55
C ARG A 151 -14.61 -20.05 -3.03
N VAL A 152 -14.10 -18.85 -3.44
CA VAL A 152 -12.69 -18.70 -3.79
C VAL A 152 -11.79 -19.03 -2.61
N GLY A 153 -12.09 -18.53 -1.41
CA GLY A 153 -11.35 -18.83 -0.19
C GLY A 153 -11.32 -20.33 0.11
N ALA A 154 -12.47 -21.01 -0.02
CA ALA A 154 -12.57 -22.45 0.13
C ALA A 154 -11.71 -23.21 -0.90
N ALA A 155 -11.78 -22.82 -2.17
CA ALA A 155 -10.98 -23.44 -3.25
C ALA A 155 -9.46 -23.22 -3.02
N CYS A 156 -9.05 -22.06 -2.54
CA CYS A 156 -7.65 -21.81 -2.16
C CYS A 156 -7.20 -22.80 -1.08
N ALA A 157 -8.00 -23.00 -0.04
CA ALA A 157 -7.69 -23.94 1.04
C ALA A 157 -7.59 -25.39 0.53
N ASP A 158 -8.59 -25.84 -0.23
CA ASP A 158 -8.65 -27.20 -0.79
C ASP A 158 -7.44 -27.49 -1.70
N GLN A 159 -6.92 -26.47 -2.39
CA GLN A 159 -5.74 -26.56 -3.27
C GLN A 159 -4.42 -26.18 -2.59
N ARG A 160 -4.42 -25.91 -1.28
CA ARG A 160 -3.24 -25.50 -0.50
C ARG A 160 -2.55 -24.28 -1.12
N ILE A 161 -3.34 -23.30 -1.54
CA ILE A 161 -2.88 -22.01 -2.03
C ILE A 161 -3.08 -21.00 -0.90
N PRO A 162 -2.04 -20.29 -0.44
CA PRO A 162 -2.22 -19.22 0.54
C PRO A 162 -3.11 -18.11 -0.03
N LEU A 163 -4.09 -17.68 0.77
CA LEU A 163 -4.94 -16.56 0.45
C LEU A 163 -4.39 -15.31 1.11
N ILE A 164 -4.15 -14.26 0.33
CA ILE A 164 -3.58 -12.99 0.80
C ILE A 164 -4.65 -11.91 0.69
N SER A 165 -4.88 -11.15 1.76
CA SER A 165 -5.88 -10.09 1.74
C SER A 165 -5.59 -8.98 2.74
N GLY A 166 -6.45 -7.96 2.75
CA GLY A 166 -6.31 -6.82 3.66
C GLY A 166 -7.02 -6.98 4.99
N ALA A 167 -7.69 -8.08 5.24
CA ALA A 167 -8.51 -8.32 6.43
C ALA A 167 -9.55 -7.20 6.71
N ALA A 168 -9.90 -6.40 5.71
CA ALA A 168 -10.96 -5.40 5.81
C ALA A 168 -12.34 -6.08 5.81
N LYS A 169 -13.35 -5.40 6.36
CA LYS A 169 -14.74 -5.87 6.30
C LYS A 169 -15.17 -6.15 4.84
N GLY A 170 -15.98 -7.15 4.61
CA GLY A 170 -16.51 -7.52 3.30
C GLY A 170 -15.68 -8.59 2.62
N ILE A 171 -15.34 -8.41 1.36
CA ILE A 171 -14.66 -9.41 0.53
C ILE A 171 -13.39 -9.97 1.18
N ASP A 172 -12.57 -9.09 1.73
CA ASP A 172 -11.30 -9.44 2.33
C ASP A 172 -11.49 -10.42 3.50
N SER A 173 -12.28 -10.02 4.52
CA SER A 173 -12.51 -10.85 5.71
C SER A 173 -13.24 -12.15 5.39
N GLU A 174 -14.23 -12.11 4.50
CA GLU A 174 -15.05 -13.28 4.17
C GLU A 174 -14.25 -14.36 3.41
N SER A 175 -13.41 -13.95 2.46
CA SER A 175 -12.53 -14.87 1.77
C SER A 175 -11.49 -15.52 2.70
N MET A 176 -10.88 -14.72 3.60
CA MET A 176 -9.93 -15.22 4.59
C MET A 176 -10.59 -16.19 5.58
N MET A 177 -11.75 -15.82 6.14
CA MET A 177 -12.49 -16.69 7.06
C MET A 177 -12.86 -18.04 6.42
N SER A 178 -13.30 -18.00 5.16
CA SER A 178 -13.64 -19.22 4.42
C SER A 178 -12.42 -20.12 4.24
N ALA A 179 -11.25 -19.55 3.90
CA ALA A 179 -10.00 -20.30 3.78
C ALA A 179 -9.59 -20.93 5.13
N MET A 180 -9.59 -20.14 6.21
CA MET A 180 -9.22 -20.61 7.55
C MET A 180 -10.15 -21.68 8.09
N ASN A 181 -11.47 -21.57 7.87
CA ASN A 181 -12.47 -22.56 8.28
C ASN A 181 -12.22 -23.93 7.61
N ARG A 182 -11.56 -23.94 6.45
CA ARG A 182 -11.09 -25.16 5.75
C ARG A 182 -9.64 -25.52 6.05
N LYS A 183 -9.05 -24.94 7.10
CA LYS A 183 -7.65 -25.17 7.50
C LYS A 183 -6.63 -24.79 6.41
N GLY A 184 -7.01 -23.86 5.52
CA GLY A 184 -6.12 -23.24 4.56
C GLY A 184 -5.33 -22.09 5.17
N THR A 185 -4.22 -21.74 4.56
CA THR A 185 -3.36 -20.63 4.99
C THR A 185 -3.93 -19.29 4.52
N ALA A 186 -4.10 -18.34 5.43
CA ALA A 186 -4.46 -16.96 5.13
C ALA A 186 -3.38 -16.00 5.63
N ILE A 187 -3.08 -14.98 4.84
CA ILE A 187 -2.15 -13.89 5.19
C ILE A 187 -2.93 -12.58 5.12
N GLY A 188 -3.07 -11.93 6.27
CA GLY A 188 -3.73 -10.63 6.38
C GLY A 188 -2.71 -9.51 6.47
N VAL A 189 -2.71 -8.59 5.50
CA VAL A 189 -1.89 -7.37 5.56
C VAL A 189 -2.76 -6.26 6.13
N LEU A 190 -2.43 -5.73 7.29
CA LEU A 190 -3.25 -4.76 8.01
C LEU A 190 -2.78 -3.31 7.75
N ALA A 191 -3.73 -2.39 7.75
CA ALA A 191 -3.46 -0.95 7.64
C ALA A 191 -3.41 -0.23 9.00
N ASP A 192 -3.77 -0.95 10.07
CA ASP A 192 -3.91 -0.42 11.44
C ASP A 192 -3.71 -1.53 12.47
N ASN A 193 -3.88 -1.20 13.67
CA ASN A 193 -3.94 -1.93 14.95
C ASN A 193 -3.77 -3.46 14.90
N LEU A 194 -2.56 -3.89 14.52
CA LEU A 194 -2.16 -5.30 14.55
C LEU A 194 -2.30 -5.88 15.97
N GLY A 195 -1.97 -5.10 17.00
CA GLY A 195 -2.05 -5.56 18.39
C GLY A 195 -3.47 -5.97 18.80
N ARG A 196 -4.48 -5.21 18.35
CA ARG A 196 -5.89 -5.57 18.57
C ARG A 196 -6.31 -6.79 17.76
N ALA A 197 -5.90 -6.86 16.50
CA ALA A 197 -6.22 -7.98 15.63
C ALA A 197 -5.62 -9.30 16.13
N ALA A 198 -4.39 -9.27 16.66
CA ALA A 198 -3.69 -10.43 17.20
C ALA A 198 -4.43 -11.16 18.33
N VAL A 199 -5.22 -10.42 19.10
CA VAL A 199 -6.00 -10.97 20.23
C VAL A 199 -7.49 -11.11 19.95
N ALA A 200 -7.95 -10.71 18.76
CA ALA A 200 -9.36 -10.80 18.38
C ALA A 200 -9.82 -12.26 18.36
N PRO A 201 -11.00 -12.58 18.94
CA PRO A 201 -11.49 -13.96 19.02
C PRO A 201 -11.53 -14.67 17.68
N ASP A 202 -11.94 -13.97 16.62
CA ASP A 202 -12.07 -14.53 15.27
C ASP A 202 -10.74 -14.94 14.64
N TYR A 203 -9.63 -14.31 15.05
CA TYR A 203 -8.30 -14.55 14.49
C TYR A 203 -7.38 -15.35 15.42
N ARG A 204 -7.55 -15.20 16.73
CA ARG A 204 -6.64 -15.79 17.72
C ARG A 204 -6.49 -17.31 17.55
N LYS A 205 -7.60 -18.02 17.37
CA LYS A 205 -7.56 -19.46 17.17
C LYS A 205 -6.79 -19.83 15.89
N ALA A 206 -7.10 -19.18 14.78
CA ALA A 206 -6.45 -19.44 13.50
C ALA A 206 -4.94 -19.12 13.52
N ILE A 207 -4.52 -18.09 14.29
CA ILE A 207 -3.10 -17.76 14.50
C ILE A 207 -2.41 -18.87 15.27
N LEU A 208 -3.01 -19.35 16.37
CA LEU A 208 -2.45 -20.40 17.20
C LEU A 208 -2.38 -21.75 16.47
N ASP A 209 -3.38 -22.03 15.66
CA ASP A 209 -3.46 -23.27 14.84
C ASP A 209 -2.55 -23.19 13.58
N GLY A 210 -1.90 -22.05 13.30
CA GLY A 210 -0.98 -21.87 12.17
C GLY A 210 -1.67 -21.60 10.82
N TYR A 211 -2.97 -21.32 10.81
CA TYR A 211 -3.73 -21.02 9.57
C TYR A 211 -3.77 -19.54 9.21
N LEU A 212 -3.38 -18.65 10.14
CA LEU A 212 -3.41 -17.20 9.93
C LEU A 212 -2.08 -16.55 10.30
N THR A 213 -1.56 -15.77 9.39
CA THR A 213 -0.49 -14.80 9.65
C THR A 213 -1.03 -13.40 9.38
N LEU A 214 -0.90 -12.50 10.36
CA LEU A 214 -1.22 -11.08 10.19
C LEU A 214 0.06 -10.28 10.19
N ILE A 215 0.16 -9.32 9.27
CA ILE A 215 1.30 -8.40 9.19
C ILE A 215 0.84 -6.96 9.01
N SER A 216 1.68 -6.01 9.42
CA SER A 216 1.48 -4.58 9.19
C SER A 216 2.83 -3.88 8.98
N PRO A 217 2.95 -2.89 8.06
CA PRO A 217 4.10 -2.02 7.99
C PRO A 217 4.07 -0.91 9.04
N TYR A 218 3.01 -0.82 9.82
CA TYR A 218 2.76 0.19 10.85
C TYR A 218 2.90 -0.43 12.23
N GLU A 219 3.24 0.40 13.22
CA GLU A 219 3.34 -0.04 14.62
C GLU A 219 2.04 -0.72 15.09
N PRO A 220 2.13 -1.71 16.00
CA PRO A 220 0.99 -2.53 16.41
C PRO A 220 -0.22 -1.78 16.95
N GLU A 221 -0.02 -0.60 17.52
CA GLU A 221 -1.09 0.27 18.05
C GLU A 221 -1.52 1.40 17.09
N SER A 222 -1.02 1.39 15.86
CA SER A 222 -1.34 2.43 14.86
C SER A 222 -2.84 2.52 14.61
N ARG A 223 -3.34 3.76 14.46
CA ARG A 223 -4.73 4.01 14.10
C ARG A 223 -4.94 3.87 12.60
N TRP A 224 -6.16 3.51 12.24
CA TRP A 224 -6.55 3.46 10.84
C TRP A 224 -6.65 4.86 10.24
N PHE A 225 -6.12 5.01 9.03
CA PHE A 225 -6.31 6.17 8.16
C PHE A 225 -6.56 5.68 6.73
N ALA A 226 -7.35 6.43 5.95
CA ALA A 226 -7.65 6.05 4.56
C ALA A 226 -6.37 5.90 3.72
N PHE A 227 -5.40 6.81 3.89
CA PHE A 227 -4.13 6.75 3.15
C PHE A 227 -3.28 5.53 3.54
N THR A 228 -3.28 5.10 4.83
CA THR A 228 -2.55 3.88 5.23
C THR A 228 -3.17 2.63 4.60
N ALA A 229 -4.48 2.60 4.45
CA ALA A 229 -5.17 1.51 3.77
C ALA A 229 -4.82 1.45 2.28
N MET A 230 -4.72 2.60 1.59
CA MET A 230 -4.30 2.67 0.19
C MET A 230 -2.84 2.26 0.03
N GLU A 231 -1.93 2.81 0.85
CA GLU A 231 -0.51 2.45 0.84
C GLU A 231 -0.27 0.96 1.14
N ARG A 232 -1.07 0.38 2.05
CA ARG A 232 -0.99 -1.03 2.40
C ARG A 232 -1.40 -1.94 1.23
N ASN A 233 -2.34 -1.53 0.39
CA ASN A 233 -2.84 -2.41 -0.68
C ASN A 233 -1.73 -2.87 -1.61
N LYS A 234 -0.75 -2.04 -1.94
CA LYS A 234 0.42 -2.46 -2.73
C LYS A 234 1.21 -3.63 -2.10
N LEU A 235 1.18 -3.74 -0.76
CA LEU A 235 1.83 -4.85 -0.06
C LEU A 235 1.07 -6.17 -0.27
N ILE A 236 -0.24 -6.14 -0.41
CA ILE A 236 -1.06 -7.32 -0.73
C ILE A 236 -0.65 -7.87 -2.10
N TYR A 237 -0.64 -7.00 -3.11
CA TYR A 237 -0.27 -7.41 -4.47
C TYR A 237 1.19 -7.86 -4.57
N ALA A 238 2.11 -7.13 -3.91
CA ALA A 238 3.52 -7.48 -3.92
C ALA A 238 3.86 -8.81 -3.25
N LEU A 239 2.99 -9.31 -2.38
CA LEU A 239 3.17 -10.61 -1.71
C LEU A 239 2.60 -11.77 -2.53
N ALA A 240 1.68 -11.52 -3.44
CA ALA A 240 0.91 -12.52 -4.18
C ALA A 240 1.59 -12.98 -5.48
N ASP A 241 1.12 -14.11 -6.02
CA ASP A 241 1.46 -14.61 -7.35
C ASP A 241 0.43 -14.14 -8.41
N ALA A 242 -0.82 -13.96 -7.99
CA ALA A 242 -1.90 -13.38 -8.78
C ALA A 242 -2.87 -12.65 -7.85
N ALA A 243 -3.69 -11.78 -8.41
CA ALA A 243 -4.69 -11.05 -7.65
C ALA A 243 -6.07 -11.17 -8.29
N LEU A 244 -7.10 -11.34 -7.45
CA LEU A 244 -8.50 -11.32 -7.82
C LEU A 244 -9.20 -10.12 -7.16
N VAL A 245 -9.79 -9.26 -7.98
CA VAL A 245 -10.65 -8.16 -7.55
C VAL A 245 -12.10 -8.60 -7.74
N VAL A 246 -12.83 -8.81 -6.62
CA VAL A 246 -14.18 -9.39 -6.66
C VAL A 246 -15.23 -8.31 -6.93
N ALA A 247 -15.21 -7.23 -6.16
CA ALA A 247 -16.16 -6.13 -6.27
C ALA A 247 -15.49 -4.81 -5.88
N TRP A 248 -15.93 -3.73 -6.48
CA TRP A 248 -15.55 -2.37 -6.07
C TRP A 248 -16.68 -1.40 -6.40
N SER A 249 -16.78 -0.30 -5.64
CA SER A 249 -17.64 0.84 -5.96
C SER A 249 -17.01 1.67 -7.09
N ASP A 250 -17.85 2.25 -7.94
CA ASP A 250 -17.47 2.95 -9.17
C ASP A 250 -16.27 3.88 -9.00
N GLN A 251 -15.19 3.52 -9.70
CA GLN A 251 -13.98 4.30 -10.03
C GLN A 251 -13.22 5.00 -8.89
N GLU A 252 -13.64 4.84 -7.63
CA GLU A 252 -13.03 5.46 -6.47
C GLU A 252 -12.79 4.44 -5.36
N GLY A 253 -11.61 4.51 -4.72
CA GLY A 253 -11.30 3.70 -3.55
C GLY A 253 -9.98 2.94 -3.65
N GLY A 254 -9.51 2.47 -2.49
CA GLY A 254 -8.21 1.80 -2.36
C GLY A 254 -8.08 0.51 -3.16
N THR A 255 -9.17 -0.22 -3.37
CA THR A 255 -9.18 -1.47 -4.16
C THR A 255 -8.88 -1.20 -5.63
N TRP A 256 -9.54 -0.19 -6.24
CA TRP A 256 -9.28 0.23 -7.61
C TRP A 256 -7.85 0.74 -7.78
N ALA A 257 -7.43 1.69 -6.95
CA ALA A 257 -6.10 2.29 -7.04
C ALA A 257 -4.99 1.24 -6.93
N GLY A 258 -5.12 0.29 -5.99
CA GLY A 258 -4.16 -0.80 -5.83
C GLY A 258 -4.11 -1.74 -7.03
N ALA A 259 -5.25 -2.10 -7.61
CA ALA A 259 -5.32 -2.96 -8.79
C ALA A 259 -4.71 -2.29 -10.03
N VAL A 260 -5.02 -1.02 -10.26
CA VAL A 260 -4.45 -0.22 -11.36
C VAL A 260 -2.93 -0.07 -11.20
N GLU A 261 -2.44 0.17 -9.98
CA GLU A 261 -0.99 0.21 -9.72
C GLU A 261 -0.33 -1.14 -10.03
N ALA A 262 -0.93 -2.26 -9.59
CA ALA A 262 -0.41 -3.60 -9.88
C ALA A 262 -0.37 -3.90 -11.39
N LEU A 263 -1.41 -3.51 -12.13
CA LEU A 263 -1.48 -3.65 -13.59
C LEU A 263 -0.42 -2.78 -14.28
N LYS A 264 -0.27 -1.51 -13.87
CA LYS A 264 0.70 -0.58 -14.44
C LYS A 264 2.14 -1.10 -14.30
N HIS A 265 2.46 -1.71 -13.17
CA HIS A 265 3.79 -2.27 -12.92
C HIS A 265 3.97 -3.70 -13.46
N LYS A 266 2.92 -4.34 -14.02
CA LYS A 266 2.95 -5.71 -14.55
C LYS A 266 3.63 -6.71 -13.62
N GLN A 267 3.45 -6.54 -12.32
CA GLN A 267 4.12 -7.36 -11.31
C GLN A 267 3.57 -8.77 -11.28
N ILE A 268 2.24 -8.88 -11.27
CA ILE A 268 1.49 -10.14 -11.21
C ILE A 268 0.25 -10.06 -12.11
N PRO A 269 -0.31 -11.20 -12.56
CA PRO A 269 -1.63 -11.23 -13.21
C PRO A 269 -2.71 -10.67 -12.27
N VAL A 270 -3.60 -9.83 -12.81
CA VAL A 270 -4.76 -9.30 -12.09
C VAL A 270 -6.02 -9.79 -12.78
N TYR A 271 -6.90 -10.37 -12.00
CA TYR A 271 -8.19 -10.89 -12.44
C TYR A 271 -9.33 -10.08 -11.84
N VAL A 272 -10.44 -10.02 -12.55
CA VAL A 272 -11.71 -9.47 -12.08
C VAL A 272 -12.76 -10.56 -12.07
N LYS A 273 -13.70 -10.53 -11.12
CA LYS A 273 -14.84 -11.46 -11.12
C LYS A 273 -15.55 -11.36 -12.48
N GLY A 274 -15.57 -12.46 -13.22
CA GLY A 274 -16.35 -12.58 -14.46
C GLY A 274 -17.84 -12.58 -14.16
N LEU A 275 -18.64 -11.88 -14.96
CA LEU A 275 -20.10 -11.83 -14.90
C LEU A 275 -20.65 -11.99 -16.29
N ARG A 276 -21.87 -12.57 -16.44
CA ARG A 276 -22.58 -12.63 -17.73
C ARG A 276 -22.75 -11.26 -18.35
N GLU A 277 -22.92 -10.22 -17.53
CA GLU A 277 -22.88 -8.81 -17.91
C GLU A 277 -21.87 -8.10 -17.04
N LEU A 278 -20.77 -7.67 -17.63
CA LEU A 278 -19.68 -6.99 -16.93
C LEU A 278 -20.11 -5.57 -16.52
N PRO A 279 -20.09 -5.21 -15.25
CA PRO A 279 -20.26 -3.83 -14.79
C PRO A 279 -19.26 -2.89 -15.48
N ALA A 280 -19.61 -1.62 -15.62
CA ALA A 280 -18.76 -0.63 -16.31
C ALA A 280 -17.35 -0.57 -15.74
N GLY A 281 -17.19 -0.73 -14.44
CA GLY A 281 -15.91 -0.78 -13.76
C GLY A 281 -15.06 -1.98 -14.21
N ASN A 282 -15.60 -3.22 -14.20
CA ASN A 282 -14.90 -4.41 -14.66
C ASN A 282 -14.38 -4.26 -16.09
N ARG A 283 -15.19 -3.70 -17.00
CA ARG A 283 -14.76 -3.41 -18.36
C ARG A 283 -13.54 -2.50 -18.42
N LYS A 284 -13.50 -1.44 -17.61
CA LYS A 284 -12.34 -0.54 -17.56
C LYS A 284 -11.08 -1.23 -17.02
N MET A 285 -11.22 -2.10 -16.01
CA MET A 285 -10.07 -2.83 -15.49
C MET A 285 -9.53 -3.84 -16.51
N ILE A 286 -10.41 -4.50 -17.27
CA ILE A 286 -10.02 -5.37 -18.39
C ILE A 286 -9.32 -4.55 -19.48
N GLN A 287 -9.84 -3.37 -19.84
CA GLN A 287 -9.17 -2.45 -20.77
C GLN A 287 -7.79 -2.00 -20.27
N SER A 288 -7.59 -1.96 -18.94
CA SER A 288 -6.29 -1.66 -18.32
C SER A 288 -5.37 -2.87 -18.22
N GLY A 289 -5.78 -4.05 -18.72
CA GLY A 289 -4.96 -5.27 -18.78
C GLY A 289 -5.30 -6.35 -17.75
N ALA A 290 -6.37 -6.20 -16.97
CA ALA A 290 -6.88 -7.29 -16.14
C ALA A 290 -7.54 -8.37 -17.01
N GLN A 291 -7.62 -9.59 -16.50
CA GLN A 291 -8.27 -10.72 -17.14
C GLN A 291 -9.56 -11.10 -16.40
N GLU A 292 -10.47 -11.78 -17.05
CA GLU A 292 -11.61 -12.37 -16.36
C GLU A 292 -11.19 -13.58 -15.54
N PHE A 293 -11.65 -13.66 -14.28
CA PHE A 293 -11.43 -14.83 -13.46
C PHE A 293 -12.25 -16.00 -14.02
N PRO A 294 -11.69 -17.21 -14.14
CA PRO A 294 -12.38 -18.33 -14.75
C PRO A 294 -13.68 -18.69 -14.02
N LEU A 295 -14.62 -19.24 -14.78
CA LEU A 295 -15.86 -19.76 -14.21
C LEU A 295 -15.60 -21.06 -13.43
N GLU A 296 -16.45 -21.35 -12.43
CA GLU A 296 -16.43 -22.61 -11.72
C GLU A 296 -16.79 -23.79 -12.65
N PRO A 297 -16.25 -25.01 -12.40
CA PRO A 297 -15.38 -25.40 -11.28
C PRO A 297 -13.90 -25.03 -11.49
N TRP A 298 -13.22 -24.58 -10.41
CA TRP A 298 -11.79 -24.27 -10.41
C TRP A 298 -10.97 -25.50 -10.08
N ILE A 299 -10.52 -26.22 -11.08
CA ILE A 299 -9.76 -27.47 -10.95
C ILE A 299 -8.33 -27.19 -10.44
N ASP A 300 -7.70 -26.15 -10.98
CA ASP A 300 -6.34 -25.75 -10.60
C ASP A 300 -6.17 -24.23 -10.72
N LEU A 301 -6.24 -23.54 -9.57
CA LEU A 301 -6.05 -22.09 -9.49
C LEU A 301 -4.59 -21.66 -9.69
N ARG A 302 -3.60 -22.59 -9.60
CA ARG A 302 -2.19 -22.24 -9.84
C ARG A 302 -1.92 -21.87 -11.30
N GLN A 303 -2.77 -22.30 -12.23
CA GLN A 303 -2.68 -21.89 -13.63
C GLN A 303 -2.82 -20.36 -13.79
N LEU A 304 -3.47 -19.68 -12.84
CA LEU A 304 -3.63 -18.23 -12.82
C LEU A 304 -2.32 -17.48 -12.49
N PHE A 305 -1.31 -18.17 -11.96
CA PHE A 305 -0.05 -17.56 -11.52
C PHE A 305 0.95 -17.42 -12.67
N ALA A 306 0.70 -18.10 -13.79
CA ALA A 306 1.54 -17.96 -14.96
C ALA A 306 1.43 -16.53 -15.52
N LYS A 307 2.56 -15.83 -15.62
CA LYS A 307 2.59 -14.56 -16.33
C LYS A 307 2.08 -14.80 -17.74
N PRO A 308 1.16 -13.96 -18.27
CA PRO A 308 0.74 -14.11 -19.65
C PRO A 308 1.99 -14.07 -20.54
N SER A 309 2.23 -15.14 -21.26
CA SER A 309 3.26 -15.18 -22.31
C SER A 309 2.88 -14.09 -23.30
N LEU A 310 3.68 -13.04 -23.42
CA LEU A 310 3.57 -12.12 -24.53
C LEU A 310 3.63 -12.97 -25.82
N PRO A 311 2.74 -12.76 -26.79
CA PRO A 311 2.85 -13.47 -28.05
C PRO A 311 4.25 -13.23 -28.59
N ASN A 312 4.91 -14.32 -28.97
CA ASN A 312 6.30 -14.41 -29.37
C ASN A 312 6.48 -13.78 -30.76
N THR A 313 6.38 -12.44 -30.86
CA THR A 313 6.53 -11.69 -32.11
C THR A 313 7.45 -10.48 -31.96
N LEU A 314 8.60 -10.68 -31.28
CA LEU A 314 9.75 -9.80 -31.46
C LEU A 314 11.01 -10.67 -31.49
N PRO A 315 11.90 -10.48 -32.47
CA PRO A 315 13.19 -11.17 -32.50
C PRO A 315 14.03 -10.78 -31.27
N PRO A 316 14.96 -11.63 -30.83
CA PRO A 316 15.80 -11.32 -29.69
C PRO A 316 16.59 -10.04 -29.96
N VAL A 317 16.34 -9.02 -29.18
CA VAL A 317 17.18 -7.83 -29.12
C VAL A 317 18.46 -8.27 -28.40
N SER A 318 19.57 -8.32 -29.14
CA SER A 318 20.91 -8.47 -28.59
C SER A 318 21.18 -7.36 -27.55
N ASP A 319 21.80 -7.74 -26.45
CA ASP A 319 22.21 -6.82 -25.37
C ASP A 319 22.89 -5.57 -25.91
N PRO A 320 22.50 -4.37 -25.47
CA PRO A 320 23.20 -3.15 -25.89
C PRO A 320 24.57 -3.08 -25.20
N ASP A 321 25.58 -2.89 -26.01
CA ASP A 321 26.95 -2.52 -25.65
C ASP A 321 26.94 -1.35 -24.64
N PRO A 322 27.68 -1.43 -23.50
CA PRO A 322 27.68 -0.41 -22.45
C PRO A 322 28.37 0.93 -22.79
N GLY A 323 28.53 1.25 -24.08
CA GLY A 323 29.35 2.37 -24.57
C GLY A 323 28.61 3.55 -25.24
N ARG A 324 27.26 3.61 -25.27
CA ARG A 324 26.55 4.77 -25.85
C ARG A 324 25.56 5.43 -24.90
N SER A 325 26.01 6.50 -24.28
CA SER A 325 25.18 7.49 -23.61
C SER A 325 24.36 8.31 -24.65
N GLY A 326 23.08 7.98 -24.81
CA GLY A 326 22.10 8.85 -25.45
C GLY A 326 21.44 9.76 -24.39
N PRO A 327 20.86 10.93 -24.75
CA PRO A 327 20.31 11.87 -23.77
C PRO A 327 19.13 11.21 -23.01
N ALA A 328 19.19 11.33 -21.69
CA ALA A 328 18.14 10.87 -20.79
C ALA A 328 16.85 11.65 -21.09
N GLU A 329 15.81 10.97 -21.52
CA GLU A 329 14.45 11.50 -21.49
C GLU A 329 14.03 11.64 -20.01
N ASP A 330 13.66 12.86 -19.66
CA ASP A 330 13.16 13.26 -18.35
C ASP A 330 11.80 12.57 -18.08
N HIS A 331 11.85 11.36 -17.55
CA HIS A 331 10.66 10.72 -16.97
C HIS A 331 10.36 11.42 -15.66
N GLY A 332 9.43 12.36 -15.70
CA GLY A 332 8.94 13.12 -14.56
C GLY A 332 8.81 12.24 -13.31
N GLN A 333 9.50 12.63 -12.24
CA GLN A 333 9.52 11.95 -10.95
C GLN A 333 8.10 11.65 -10.49
N ALA A 334 7.80 10.38 -10.24
CA ALA A 334 6.55 9.99 -9.58
C ALA A 334 6.45 10.73 -8.24
N PRO A 335 5.29 11.37 -7.96
CA PRO A 335 5.14 12.19 -6.76
C PRO A 335 5.28 11.35 -5.50
N THR A 336 6.25 11.70 -4.68
CA THR A 336 6.66 11.00 -3.45
C THR A 336 5.85 11.38 -2.21
N ASP A 337 4.75 12.13 -2.36
CA ASP A 337 4.03 12.78 -1.28
C ASP A 337 2.54 12.38 -1.30
N ALA A 338 2.03 11.96 -0.16
CA ALA A 338 0.61 11.58 0.05
C ALA A 338 -0.37 12.66 -0.45
N TYR A 339 0.02 13.93 -0.41
CA TYR A 339 -0.75 15.04 -0.94
C TYR A 339 -1.06 14.87 -2.44
N HIS A 340 -0.14 14.36 -3.23
CA HIS A 340 -0.33 14.16 -4.68
C HIS A 340 -1.46 13.18 -4.99
N TYR A 341 -1.63 12.17 -4.14
CA TYR A 341 -2.69 11.18 -4.30
C TYR A 341 -4.04 11.68 -3.77
N ILE A 342 -4.02 12.54 -2.74
CA ILE A 342 -5.24 12.99 -2.09
C ILE A 342 -5.80 14.27 -2.71
N ILE A 343 -4.97 15.07 -3.38
CA ILE A 343 -5.41 16.39 -3.88
C ILE A 343 -6.55 16.27 -4.89
N GLY A 344 -6.58 15.23 -5.71
CA GLY A 344 -7.69 14.95 -6.62
C GLY A 344 -9.01 14.81 -5.86
N ILE A 345 -9.03 13.97 -4.82
CA ILE A 345 -10.19 13.72 -3.97
C ILE A 345 -10.61 14.99 -3.22
N VAL A 346 -9.64 15.75 -2.71
CA VAL A 346 -9.92 17.04 -2.06
C VAL A 346 -10.59 18.01 -3.03
N LEU A 347 -10.09 18.12 -4.25
CA LEU A 347 -10.63 19.00 -5.29
C LEU A 347 -12.06 18.61 -5.70
N ASP A 348 -12.37 17.34 -5.74
CA ASP A 348 -13.71 16.84 -6.06
C ASP A 348 -14.69 17.12 -4.92
N LEU A 349 -14.26 16.92 -3.66
CA LEU A 349 -15.09 17.21 -2.48
C LEU A 349 -15.37 18.71 -2.30
N ILE A 350 -14.45 19.60 -2.70
CA ILE A 350 -14.60 21.06 -2.65
C ILE A 350 -15.03 21.67 -3.99
N ALA A 351 -15.66 20.88 -4.86
CA ALA A 351 -16.31 21.41 -6.07
C ALA A 351 -17.36 22.46 -5.70
N GLU A 352 -18.06 22.27 -4.58
CA GLU A 352 -18.86 23.28 -3.89
C GLU A 352 -18.08 23.85 -2.70
N PRO A 353 -18.29 25.15 -2.35
CA PRO A 353 -17.56 25.80 -1.26
C PRO A 353 -17.73 25.07 0.09
N MET A 354 -16.66 24.51 0.66
CA MET A 354 -16.66 23.72 1.88
C MET A 354 -15.66 24.27 2.91
N ASP A 355 -15.99 24.18 4.19
CA ASP A 355 -15.05 24.50 5.28
C ASP A 355 -14.13 23.31 5.61
N ALA A 356 -13.04 23.61 6.35
CA ALA A 356 -12.06 22.59 6.70
C ALA A 356 -12.60 21.50 7.63
N GLU A 357 -13.62 21.80 8.45
CA GLU A 357 -14.21 20.86 9.40
C GLU A 357 -15.07 19.83 8.67
N SER A 358 -15.90 20.30 7.74
CA SER A 358 -16.69 19.43 6.85
C SER A 358 -15.80 18.53 5.98
N LEU A 359 -14.69 19.05 5.47
CA LEU A 359 -13.71 18.24 4.73
C LEU A 359 -13.06 17.18 5.64
N THR A 360 -12.69 17.56 6.87
CA THR A 360 -12.15 16.66 7.89
C THR A 360 -13.11 15.49 8.16
N ALA A 361 -14.39 15.80 8.33
CA ALA A 361 -15.42 14.79 8.56
C ALA A 361 -15.63 13.86 7.36
N LYS A 362 -15.69 14.42 6.14
CA LYS A 362 -15.87 13.62 4.90
C LYS A 362 -14.68 12.71 4.59
N LEU A 363 -13.46 13.17 4.83
CA LEU A 363 -12.24 12.39 4.59
C LEU A 363 -11.87 11.50 5.78
N ASN A 364 -12.50 11.68 6.92
CA ASN A 364 -12.16 10.98 8.18
C ASN A 364 -10.67 11.10 8.53
N VAL A 365 -10.13 12.31 8.43
CA VAL A 365 -8.73 12.63 8.72
C VAL A 365 -8.62 13.60 9.89
N SER A 366 -7.40 13.82 10.41
CA SER A 366 -7.20 14.85 11.44
C SER A 366 -7.40 16.25 10.88
N ALA A 367 -7.91 17.17 11.72
CA ALA A 367 -8.09 18.59 11.32
C ALA A 367 -6.77 19.24 10.89
N SER A 368 -5.63 18.87 11.48
CA SER A 368 -4.31 19.33 11.08
C SER A 368 -3.93 18.88 9.67
N GLN A 369 -4.27 17.65 9.32
CA GLN A 369 -3.98 17.09 8.01
C GLN A 369 -4.84 17.69 6.90
N ALA A 370 -6.15 17.82 7.12
CA ALA A 370 -7.05 18.51 6.19
C ALA A 370 -6.59 19.95 5.95
N LYS A 371 -6.26 20.69 7.01
CA LYS A 371 -5.73 22.06 6.90
C LYS A 371 -4.40 22.13 6.15
N ALA A 372 -3.50 21.16 6.34
CA ALA A 372 -2.22 21.11 5.62
C ALA A 372 -2.44 20.91 4.12
N TRP A 373 -3.33 20.02 3.71
CA TRP A 373 -3.66 19.79 2.30
C TRP A 373 -4.36 20.99 1.65
N LEU A 374 -5.33 21.60 2.36
CA LEU A 374 -6.00 22.80 1.89
C LEU A 374 -5.02 23.97 1.72
N LYS A 375 -4.12 24.17 2.71
CA LYS A 375 -3.08 25.19 2.64
C LYS A 375 -2.18 24.99 1.42
N ARG A 376 -1.67 23.77 1.22
CA ARG A 376 -0.82 23.46 0.08
C ARG A 376 -1.57 23.57 -1.25
N GLY A 377 -2.84 23.16 -1.32
CA GLY A 377 -3.67 23.35 -2.52
C GLY A 377 -3.89 24.81 -2.87
N VAL A 378 -3.96 25.69 -1.87
CA VAL A 378 -4.01 27.15 -2.08
C VAL A 378 -2.65 27.66 -2.57
N GLU A 379 -1.54 27.23 -1.96
CA GLU A 379 -0.18 27.59 -2.38
C GLU A 379 0.14 27.13 -3.80
N GLU A 380 -0.32 25.95 -4.20
CA GLU A 380 -0.20 25.44 -5.58
C GLU A 380 -1.22 26.06 -6.56
N GLY A 381 -2.09 26.96 -6.10
CA GLY A 381 -3.07 27.62 -6.94
C GLY A 381 -4.22 26.75 -7.44
N LYS A 382 -4.42 25.56 -6.88
CA LYS A 382 -5.50 24.62 -7.21
C LYS A 382 -6.79 24.90 -6.45
N ILE A 383 -6.68 25.49 -5.28
CA ILE A 383 -7.79 25.79 -4.35
C ILE A 383 -7.87 27.29 -4.13
N GLU A 384 -9.08 27.83 -4.07
CA GLU A 384 -9.35 29.19 -3.66
C GLU A 384 -9.94 29.20 -2.24
N LYS A 385 -9.48 30.15 -1.41
CA LYS A 385 -9.93 30.34 -0.04
C LYS A 385 -10.70 31.65 0.07
N THR A 386 -11.96 31.59 0.51
CA THR A 386 -12.78 32.80 0.80
C THR A 386 -12.42 33.43 2.15
N LYS A 387 -12.71 34.73 2.34
CA LYS A 387 -12.29 35.45 3.54
C LYS A 387 -13.30 35.39 4.70
N ALA A 388 -14.61 35.41 4.40
CA ALA A 388 -15.66 35.37 5.43
C ALA A 388 -17.00 34.93 4.84
N PRO A 389 -17.59 33.78 5.23
CA PRO A 389 -16.97 32.74 6.04
C PRO A 389 -15.80 32.07 5.32
N VAL A 390 -14.85 31.49 6.07
CA VAL A 390 -13.71 30.79 5.48
C VAL A 390 -14.18 29.49 4.88
N ARG A 391 -14.16 29.41 3.55
CA ARG A 391 -14.45 28.20 2.77
C ARG A 391 -13.38 27.99 1.71
N TYR A 392 -13.30 26.78 1.24
CA TYR A 392 -12.37 26.36 0.20
C TYR A 392 -13.17 25.84 -0.99
N VAL A 393 -12.76 26.25 -2.18
CA VAL A 393 -13.40 25.82 -3.43
C VAL A 393 -12.33 25.55 -4.49
N ARG A 394 -12.60 24.62 -5.36
CA ARG A 394 -11.73 24.28 -6.50
C ARG A 394 -11.67 25.44 -7.48
N LYS A 395 -10.46 25.83 -7.92
CA LYS A 395 -10.30 26.79 -9.01
C LYS A 395 -10.70 26.18 -10.36
N ALA A 396 -11.37 26.96 -11.21
CA ALA A 396 -11.88 26.48 -12.51
C ALA A 396 -10.80 25.94 -13.46
N ASN A 397 -9.55 26.36 -13.31
CA ASN A 397 -8.42 25.90 -14.11
C ASN A 397 -7.64 24.72 -13.48
N ALA A 398 -8.06 24.24 -12.31
CA ALA A 398 -7.48 23.05 -11.68
C ALA A 398 -8.14 21.81 -12.27
N LEU A 399 -7.64 21.34 -13.41
CA LEU A 399 -8.03 20.04 -13.97
C LEU A 399 -7.63 18.92 -13.00
N PRO A 400 -8.49 17.89 -12.80
CA PRO A 400 -8.06 16.68 -12.11
C PRO A 400 -6.86 16.09 -12.84
N LEU A 401 -5.85 15.63 -12.10
CA LEU A 401 -4.59 15.08 -12.61
C LEU A 401 -4.77 13.93 -13.65
N PHE A 402 -5.97 13.42 -13.83
CA PHE A 402 -6.31 12.30 -14.72
C PHE A 402 -7.11 12.70 -15.97
N ALA A 403 -7.41 13.97 -16.19
CA ALA A 403 -8.22 14.40 -17.34
C ALA A 403 -7.43 14.60 -18.66
N ASN A 404 -6.09 14.61 -18.62
CA ASN A 404 -5.29 14.97 -19.79
C ASN A 404 -4.76 13.79 -20.63
N GLU A 405 -4.95 12.54 -20.23
CA GLU A 405 -4.43 11.40 -21.00
C GLU A 405 -5.46 10.64 -21.84
N LEU A 406 -6.75 11.04 -21.87
CA LEU A 406 -7.79 10.35 -22.64
C LEU A 406 -8.70 11.32 -23.41
N ARG A 407 -8.15 12.11 -24.32
CA ARG A 407 -8.94 12.68 -25.42
C ARG A 407 -8.54 12.02 -26.73
N PRO A 408 -9.44 11.25 -27.37
CA PRO A 408 -9.25 10.92 -28.78
C PRO A 408 -9.43 12.19 -29.63
N PRO A 409 -8.63 12.41 -30.68
CA PRO A 409 -8.79 13.55 -31.56
C PRO A 409 -10.07 13.38 -32.38
N GLY A 410 -11.05 14.27 -32.24
CA GLY A 410 -12.12 14.40 -33.20
C GLY A 410 -13.57 14.48 -32.74
N LEU A 411 -13.93 14.88 -31.51
CA LEU A 411 -15.34 15.18 -31.17
C LEU A 411 -15.58 16.70 -31.13
N LYS A 412 -16.26 17.23 -32.16
CA LYS A 412 -16.86 18.57 -32.15
C LYS A 412 -18.07 18.57 -31.21
N LEU A 413 -18.13 19.56 -30.32
CA LEU A 413 -19.30 19.86 -29.51
C LEU A 413 -20.47 20.24 -30.44
N LEU A 414 -21.59 19.53 -30.29
CA LEU A 414 -22.88 19.98 -30.81
C LEU A 414 -23.40 21.10 -29.89
N GLU A 415 -23.51 22.30 -30.46
CA GLU A 415 -24.15 23.46 -29.83
C GLU A 415 -25.64 23.14 -29.59
N GLN A 416 -26.10 23.39 -28.37
CA GLN A 416 -27.53 23.33 -28.05
C GLN A 416 -28.21 24.60 -28.62
N PRO A 417 -29.42 24.48 -29.22
CA PRO A 417 -30.13 25.65 -29.71
C PRO A 417 -30.73 26.43 -28.52
N SER A 418 -30.51 27.75 -28.58
CA SER A 418 -31.13 28.76 -27.75
C SER A 418 -32.65 28.73 -27.91
N THR A 419 -33.40 28.51 -26.84
CA THR A 419 -34.84 28.76 -26.81
C THR A 419 -35.08 30.25 -26.53
N GLU A 420 -35.41 30.99 -27.55
CA GLU A 420 -36.08 32.30 -27.42
C GLU A 420 -37.52 32.08 -26.97
N ARG A 421 -37.93 32.89 -25.98
CA ARG A 421 -39.31 33.02 -25.55
C ARG A 421 -40.01 34.08 -26.43
N SER A 422 -41.18 33.75 -26.89
CA SER A 422 -42.27 34.68 -27.18
C SER A 422 -43.46 34.29 -26.29
#